data_70abd61dabbe2660368f4885c2ce551f
#
_entry.id   70abd61dabbe2660368f4885c2ce551f
#
_cell.length_a   1.000
_cell.length_b   1.000
_cell.length_c   1.000
_cell.angle_alpha   90.00
_cell.angle_beta   90.00
_cell.angle_gamma   90.00
#
_symmetry.space_group_name_H-M   'P 1'
#
loop_
_entity.id
_entity.type
_entity.pdbx_description
1 polymer ?
#
loop_
_entity_poly.entity_id
_entity_poly.type
_entity_poly.pdbx_seq_one_letter_code
_entity_poly.pdbx_strand_id
1 'polypeptide(L)'
;MTTAGELTDSQKKLLKIFHSEFVLITPGKGKFPKSFEMGGSIPAESPRHKVLFDYSFFVAKYEVPQNLWEAVMGSNPSRWKGPRNSVEELSFADAQKFCKTATDMMRTAGLIEKSQQIRLPSESEWEYFARAGTTTAYSFGDDEKLLGDFGWFTGNAAGNDPPVGVKKPNAWGLYDIHGYLWEWCTDTGSVSYESAPKDGSAQINQNAKTRVLRGGSWKDKANKLTSSYRYIVPAELTDDAVGLRCILTTK
;
A
#
# COMPACT_ATOMS: atom_id res chain seq x y z
N MET A 1 29.10 -5.53 -14.46
CA MET A 1 28.90 -4.68 -13.26
C MET A 1 28.70 -3.27 -13.76
N THR A 2 27.47 -2.84 -13.93
CA THR A 2 27.16 -1.45 -14.26
C THR A 2 27.45 -0.62 -13.02
N THR A 3 28.39 0.31 -13.11
CA THR A 3 28.62 1.35 -12.09
C THR A 3 27.28 2.04 -11.84
N ALA A 4 26.78 1.99 -10.62
CA ALA A 4 25.60 2.77 -10.22
C ALA A 4 25.95 4.25 -10.51
N GLY A 5 25.29 4.82 -11.51
CA GLY A 5 25.50 6.21 -11.88
C GLY A 5 25.13 7.11 -10.68
N GLU A 6 25.82 8.23 -10.58
CA GLU A 6 25.53 9.22 -9.53
C GLU A 6 24.10 9.71 -9.65
N LEU A 7 23.35 9.75 -8.52
CA LEU A 7 21.97 10.22 -8.49
C LEU A 7 21.91 11.71 -8.82
N THR A 8 20.99 12.09 -9.68
CA THR A 8 20.73 13.52 -9.98
C THR A 8 20.16 14.23 -8.77
N ASP A 9 20.28 15.55 -8.71
CA ASP A 9 19.72 16.36 -7.62
C ASP A 9 18.19 16.25 -7.54
N SER A 10 17.52 16.10 -8.67
CA SER A 10 16.08 15.86 -8.73
C SER A 10 15.71 14.52 -8.09
N GLN A 11 16.44 13.44 -8.40
CA GLN A 11 16.25 12.13 -7.76
C GLN A 11 16.49 12.20 -6.25
N LYS A 12 17.61 12.81 -5.83
CA LYS A 12 17.93 13.00 -4.39
C LYS A 12 16.81 13.76 -3.66
N LYS A 13 16.27 14.81 -4.29
CA LYS A 13 15.15 15.60 -3.72
C LYS A 13 13.89 14.77 -3.56
N LEU A 14 13.46 14.04 -4.60
CA LEU A 14 12.26 13.22 -4.55
C LEU A 14 12.39 12.06 -3.54
N LEU A 15 13.55 11.41 -3.46
CA LEU A 15 13.82 10.37 -2.48
C LEU A 15 13.80 10.91 -1.03
N LYS A 16 14.31 12.13 -0.79
CA LYS A 16 14.20 12.79 0.53
C LYS A 16 12.75 13.08 0.90
N ILE A 17 11.92 13.57 -0.04
CA ILE A 17 10.49 13.77 0.18
C ILE A 17 9.85 12.43 0.52
N PHE A 18 10.05 11.40 -0.28
CA PHE A 18 9.52 10.07 -0.04
C PHE A 18 9.90 9.53 1.34
N HIS A 19 11.18 9.66 1.72
CA HIS A 19 11.65 9.26 3.06
C HIS A 19 10.93 10.02 4.18
N SER A 20 10.69 11.32 4.03
CA SER A 20 9.98 12.14 5.03
C SER A 20 8.47 11.85 5.11
N GLU A 21 7.91 11.21 4.10
CA GLU A 21 6.49 10.83 4.01
C GLU A 21 6.20 9.44 4.62
N PHE A 22 7.11 8.85 5.38
CA PHE A 22 6.86 7.60 6.10
C PHE A 22 6.38 7.83 7.52
N VAL A 23 5.42 7.02 7.96
CA VAL A 23 4.91 6.96 9.33
C VAL A 23 5.47 5.73 10.03
N LEU A 24 6.19 5.90 11.14
CA LEU A 24 6.64 4.79 11.97
C LEU A 24 5.45 4.20 12.73
N ILE A 25 5.23 2.91 12.54
CA ILE A 25 4.25 2.11 13.28
C ILE A 25 5.01 1.19 14.23
N THR A 26 4.71 1.31 15.53
CA THR A 26 5.33 0.51 16.57
C THR A 26 4.25 -0.25 17.33
N PRO A 27 3.88 -1.48 16.92
CA PRO A 27 2.82 -2.26 17.55
C PRO A 27 3.08 -2.45 19.05
N GLY A 28 2.02 -2.24 19.84
CA GLY A 28 2.09 -2.27 21.31
C GLY A 28 2.53 -0.95 21.95
N LYS A 29 2.75 0.14 21.18
CA LYS A 29 3.10 1.45 21.72
C LYS A 29 2.12 2.53 21.28
N GLY A 30 1.70 3.37 22.23
CA GLY A 30 0.81 4.51 21.97
C GLY A 30 -0.50 4.07 21.33
N LYS A 31 -0.81 4.64 20.17
CA LYS A 31 -2.05 4.36 19.41
C LYS A 31 -2.01 3.09 18.55
N PHE A 32 -0.91 2.34 18.56
CA PHE A 32 -0.72 1.15 17.72
C PHE A 32 -0.95 -0.13 18.54
N PRO A 33 -2.10 -0.84 18.40
CA PRO A 33 -2.37 -2.08 19.13
C PRO A 33 -1.30 -3.15 18.83
N LYS A 34 -0.96 -3.98 19.82
CA LYS A 34 0.00 -5.08 19.63
C LYS A 34 -0.52 -6.15 18.64
N SER A 35 -1.83 -6.27 18.52
CA SER A 35 -2.52 -7.22 17.64
C SER A 35 -3.85 -6.64 17.18
N PHE A 36 -4.42 -7.22 16.12
CA PHE A 36 -5.76 -6.89 15.63
C PHE A 36 -6.48 -8.13 15.11
N GLU A 37 -7.80 -8.04 14.95
CA GLU A 37 -8.61 -9.07 14.29
C GLU A 37 -8.65 -8.77 12.79
N MET A 38 -7.95 -9.58 12.00
CA MET A 38 -7.93 -9.53 10.55
C MET A 38 -9.14 -10.26 9.98
N GLY A 39 -9.71 -9.70 8.92
CA GLY A 39 -10.78 -10.31 8.16
C GLY A 39 -12.15 -9.68 8.35
N GLY A 40 -13.13 -10.23 7.65
CA GLY A 40 -14.50 -9.75 7.57
C GLY A 40 -15.53 -10.87 7.70
N SER A 41 -16.71 -10.66 7.09
CA SER A 41 -17.84 -11.59 7.18
C SER A 41 -18.06 -12.42 5.91
N ILE A 42 -17.43 -12.06 4.79
CA ILE A 42 -17.55 -12.83 3.56
C ILE A 42 -16.55 -13.99 3.52
N PRO A 43 -16.83 -15.09 2.78
CA PRO A 43 -15.96 -16.27 2.76
C PRO A 43 -14.50 -15.99 2.47
N ALA A 44 -14.21 -15.11 1.51
CA ALA A 44 -12.84 -14.74 1.13
C ALA A 44 -12.07 -14.01 2.25
N GLU A 45 -12.77 -13.39 3.20
CA GLU A 45 -12.23 -12.65 4.35
C GLU A 45 -12.31 -13.47 5.65
N SER A 46 -12.61 -14.75 5.57
CA SER A 46 -12.89 -15.62 6.72
C SER A 46 -11.91 -16.80 6.78
N PRO A 47 -11.72 -17.40 7.96
CA PRO A 47 -12.21 -16.94 9.26
C PRO A 47 -11.49 -15.67 9.74
N ARG A 48 -12.18 -14.84 10.52
CA ARG A 48 -11.50 -13.78 11.29
C ARG A 48 -10.47 -14.42 12.21
N HIS A 49 -9.31 -13.81 12.28
CA HIS A 49 -8.22 -14.33 13.09
C HIS A 49 -7.35 -13.22 13.66
N LYS A 50 -6.78 -13.48 14.81
CA LYS A 50 -5.88 -12.54 15.46
C LYS A 50 -4.50 -12.57 14.81
N VAL A 51 -4.00 -11.39 14.40
CA VAL A 51 -2.63 -11.19 13.95
C VAL A 51 -1.88 -10.38 15.00
N LEU A 52 -0.67 -10.79 15.34
CA LEU A 52 0.20 -10.16 16.33
C LEU A 52 1.48 -9.71 15.66
N PHE A 53 1.87 -8.45 15.87
CA PHE A 53 3.12 -7.91 15.36
C PHE A 53 4.15 -7.77 16.49
N ASP A 54 5.32 -8.35 16.33
CA ASP A 54 6.47 -8.23 17.24
C ASP A 54 7.59 -7.33 16.71
N TYR A 55 7.36 -6.71 15.56
CA TYR A 55 8.28 -5.79 14.89
C TYR A 55 7.62 -4.45 14.57
N SER A 56 8.45 -3.45 14.38
CA SER A 56 8.05 -2.12 13.89
C SER A 56 8.35 -2.01 12.40
N PHE A 57 7.63 -1.13 11.72
CA PHE A 57 7.83 -0.82 10.31
C PHE A 57 7.34 0.60 10.00
N PHE A 58 7.80 1.15 8.89
CA PHE A 58 7.29 2.42 8.41
C PHE A 58 6.34 2.20 7.24
N VAL A 59 5.26 2.96 7.17
CA VAL A 59 4.29 2.94 6.06
C VAL A 59 4.35 4.28 5.33
N ALA A 60 4.43 4.25 4.00
CA ALA A 60 4.30 5.47 3.21
C ALA A 60 2.91 6.10 3.41
N LYS A 61 2.86 7.40 3.69
CA LYS A 61 1.60 8.15 3.89
C LYS A 61 0.66 8.03 2.71
N TYR A 62 1.22 7.96 1.51
CA TYR A 62 0.53 7.99 0.23
C TYR A 62 0.87 6.75 -0.59
N GLU A 63 0.03 6.45 -1.56
CA GLU A 63 0.41 5.64 -2.70
C GLU A 63 1.61 6.29 -3.42
N VAL A 64 2.38 5.51 -4.18
CA VAL A 64 3.58 6.02 -4.86
C VAL A 64 3.17 7.02 -5.95
N PRO A 65 3.61 8.30 -5.88
CA PRO A 65 3.26 9.27 -6.90
C PRO A 65 4.12 9.12 -8.17
N GLN A 66 3.56 9.54 -9.31
CA GLN A 66 4.15 9.36 -10.64
C GLN A 66 5.54 10.01 -10.79
N ASN A 67 5.76 11.19 -10.19
CA ASN A 67 7.07 11.84 -10.25
C ASN A 67 8.17 11.05 -9.52
N LEU A 68 7.82 10.40 -8.41
CA LEU A 68 8.75 9.51 -7.70
C LEU A 68 8.99 8.24 -8.50
N TRP A 69 7.92 7.62 -9.01
CA TRP A 69 8.04 6.45 -9.87
C TRP A 69 8.97 6.70 -11.06
N GLU A 70 8.73 7.79 -11.80
CA GLU A 70 9.55 8.15 -12.96
C GLU A 70 11.00 8.41 -12.60
N ALA A 71 11.27 9.08 -11.47
CA ALA A 71 12.63 9.30 -10.97
C ALA A 71 13.38 8.02 -10.64
N VAL A 72 12.66 6.97 -10.20
CA VAL A 72 13.22 5.66 -9.82
C VAL A 72 13.32 4.72 -11.02
N MET A 73 12.28 4.66 -11.85
CA MET A 73 12.14 3.68 -12.94
C MET A 73 12.57 4.19 -14.31
N GLY A 74 12.72 5.52 -14.47
CA GLY A 74 13.12 6.16 -15.74
C GLY A 74 11.98 6.38 -16.74
N SER A 75 10.76 5.89 -16.44
CA SER A 75 9.57 6.08 -17.29
C SER A 75 8.31 6.04 -16.43
N ASN A 76 7.22 6.60 -16.93
CA ASN A 76 5.92 6.63 -16.24
C ASN A 76 4.88 5.84 -17.07
N PRO A 77 4.39 4.67 -16.60
CA PRO A 77 3.42 3.85 -17.32
C PRO A 77 2.01 4.44 -17.31
N SER A 78 1.68 5.27 -16.32
CA SER A 78 0.32 5.74 -16.03
C SER A 78 -0.40 6.27 -17.25
N ARG A 79 -1.67 5.96 -17.37
CA ARG A 79 -2.57 6.49 -18.40
C ARG A 79 -2.90 7.95 -18.13
N TRP A 80 -3.22 8.26 -16.88
CA TRP A 80 -3.63 9.60 -16.45
C TRP A 80 -2.43 10.33 -15.82
N LYS A 81 -1.92 11.35 -16.50
CA LYS A 81 -0.66 12.00 -16.13
C LYS A 81 -0.83 13.14 -15.15
N GLY A 82 -0.07 13.09 -14.06
CA GLY A 82 0.05 14.18 -13.09
C GLY A 82 1.19 13.89 -12.12
N PRO A 83 2.10 14.83 -11.85
CA PRO A 83 3.36 14.53 -11.13
C PRO A 83 3.14 13.99 -9.71
N ARG A 84 2.05 14.36 -9.04
CA ARG A 84 1.69 13.87 -7.70
C ARG A 84 0.47 12.94 -7.71
N ASN A 85 -0.07 12.58 -8.87
CA ASN A 85 -1.09 11.56 -8.97
C ASN A 85 -0.47 10.19 -8.66
N SER A 86 -1.25 9.26 -8.16
CA SER A 86 -0.79 7.88 -7.94
C SER A 86 -0.35 7.24 -9.25
N VAL A 87 0.75 6.47 -9.22
CA VAL A 87 1.16 5.70 -10.39
C VAL A 87 0.28 4.47 -10.55
N GLU A 88 -0.16 4.24 -11.77
CA GLU A 88 -1.02 3.12 -12.16
C GLU A 88 -0.50 2.42 -13.43
N GLU A 89 -1.21 1.42 -13.97
CA GLU A 89 -0.81 0.62 -15.14
C GLU A 89 0.52 -0.14 -14.93
N LEU A 90 0.69 -0.73 -13.76
CA LEU A 90 1.90 -1.46 -13.38
C LEU A 90 1.55 -2.86 -12.84
N SER A 91 2.35 -3.85 -13.21
CA SER A 91 2.23 -5.22 -12.72
C SER A 91 2.85 -5.38 -11.31
N PHE A 92 2.59 -6.53 -10.67
CA PHE A 92 3.26 -6.88 -9.41
C PHE A 92 4.79 -6.91 -9.57
N ALA A 93 5.30 -7.42 -10.69
CA ALA A 93 6.74 -7.44 -10.96
C ALA A 93 7.33 -6.03 -11.07
N ASP A 94 6.60 -5.09 -11.69
CA ASP A 94 7.02 -3.69 -11.77
C ASP A 94 7.04 -3.03 -10.39
N ALA A 95 6.02 -3.30 -9.55
CA ALA A 95 5.96 -2.84 -8.17
C ALA A 95 7.16 -3.36 -7.35
N GLN A 96 7.50 -4.65 -7.47
CA GLN A 96 8.68 -5.22 -6.82
C GLN A 96 9.99 -4.60 -7.33
N LYS A 97 10.10 -4.39 -8.65
CA LYS A 97 11.27 -3.73 -9.25
C LYS A 97 11.43 -2.30 -8.75
N PHE A 98 10.32 -1.56 -8.65
CA PHE A 98 10.33 -0.23 -8.04
C PHE A 98 10.88 -0.28 -6.61
N CYS A 99 10.34 -1.15 -5.77
CA CYS A 99 10.77 -1.29 -4.37
C CYS A 99 12.27 -1.59 -4.25
N LYS A 100 12.76 -2.51 -5.09
CA LYS A 100 14.20 -2.85 -5.11
C LYS A 100 15.04 -1.65 -5.54
N THR A 101 14.68 -1.00 -6.66
CA THR A 101 15.43 0.14 -7.20
C THR A 101 15.41 1.33 -6.23
N ALA A 102 14.24 1.64 -5.64
CA ALA A 102 14.12 2.67 -4.62
C ALA A 102 15.00 2.38 -3.39
N THR A 103 15.06 1.11 -2.95
CA THR A 103 15.97 0.68 -1.87
C THR A 103 17.42 1.00 -2.20
N ASP A 104 17.88 0.59 -3.38
CA ASP A 104 19.27 0.78 -3.81
C ASP A 104 19.62 2.28 -3.93
N MET A 105 18.71 3.08 -4.51
CA MET A 105 18.87 4.52 -4.63
C MET A 105 18.86 5.24 -3.27
N MET A 106 17.96 4.87 -2.36
CA MET A 106 17.89 5.46 -1.00
C MET A 106 19.12 5.13 -0.17
N ARG A 107 19.67 3.91 -0.30
CA ARG A 107 20.97 3.55 0.32
C ARG A 107 22.11 4.38 -0.26
N THR A 108 22.17 4.53 -1.58
CA THR A 108 23.17 5.37 -2.27
C THR A 108 23.09 6.83 -1.83
N ALA A 109 21.86 7.34 -1.59
CA ALA A 109 21.63 8.69 -1.08
C ALA A 109 21.88 8.85 0.43
N GLY A 110 22.19 7.77 1.16
CA GLY A 110 22.39 7.77 2.61
C GLY A 110 21.11 8.06 3.42
N LEU A 111 19.93 7.76 2.85
CA LEU A 111 18.63 8.00 3.47
C LEU A 111 18.16 6.84 4.32
N ILE A 112 18.62 5.63 4.04
CA ILE A 112 18.29 4.42 4.80
C ILE A 112 19.54 3.59 5.05
N GLU A 113 19.50 2.77 6.09
CA GLU A 113 20.58 1.86 6.47
C GLU A 113 20.69 0.66 5.52
N LYS A 114 21.84 -0.01 5.51
CA LYS A 114 22.06 -1.21 4.67
C LYS A 114 21.10 -2.35 4.99
N SER A 115 20.67 -2.48 6.24
CA SER A 115 19.69 -3.49 6.69
C SER A 115 18.24 -3.14 6.32
N GLN A 116 17.95 -1.88 6.07
CA GLN A 116 16.58 -1.41 5.72
C GLN A 116 16.29 -1.59 4.24
N GLN A 117 15.03 -1.84 3.91
CA GLN A 117 14.59 -1.96 2.52
C GLN A 117 13.16 -1.43 2.33
N ILE A 118 12.91 -0.92 1.13
CA ILE A 118 11.56 -0.64 0.64
C ILE A 118 10.97 -1.93 0.09
N ARG A 119 9.74 -2.24 0.46
CA ARG A 119 8.99 -3.40 -0.04
C ARG A 119 7.48 -3.12 -0.10
N LEU A 120 6.75 -4.00 -0.74
CA LEU A 120 5.30 -4.04 -0.64
C LEU A 120 4.88 -4.51 0.78
N PRO A 121 3.71 -4.11 1.28
CA PRO A 121 3.16 -4.65 2.52
C PRO A 121 2.80 -6.13 2.36
N SER A 122 2.79 -6.88 3.47
CA SER A 122 1.96 -8.07 3.55
C SER A 122 0.49 -7.68 3.61
N GLU A 123 -0.41 -8.60 3.28
CA GLU A 123 -1.84 -8.34 3.35
C GLU A 123 -2.30 -8.00 4.78
N SER A 124 -1.71 -8.66 5.78
CA SER A 124 -2.00 -8.39 7.19
C SER A 124 -1.44 -7.04 7.67
N GLU A 125 -0.26 -6.63 7.21
CA GLU A 125 0.24 -5.27 7.46
C GLU A 125 -0.68 -4.23 6.85
N TRP A 126 -1.14 -4.48 5.61
CA TRP A 126 -2.04 -3.57 4.92
C TRP A 126 -3.35 -3.39 5.70
N GLU A 127 -4.02 -4.47 6.09
CA GLU A 127 -5.28 -4.37 6.85
C GLU A 127 -5.08 -3.73 8.24
N TYR A 128 -3.96 -4.02 8.91
CA TYR A 128 -3.62 -3.44 10.19
C TYR A 128 -3.50 -1.92 10.12
N PHE A 129 -2.74 -1.39 9.15
CA PHE A 129 -2.62 0.05 9.02
C PHE A 129 -3.85 0.72 8.39
N ALA A 130 -4.61 0.01 7.57
CA ALA A 130 -5.87 0.50 7.03
C ALA A 130 -6.89 0.72 8.14
N ARG A 131 -7.07 -0.24 9.02
CA ARG A 131 -7.97 -0.13 10.18
C ARG A 131 -7.57 0.97 11.15
N ALA A 132 -6.30 1.26 11.27
CA ALA A 132 -5.78 2.28 12.17
C ALA A 132 -6.31 2.18 13.62
N GLY A 133 -6.47 0.94 14.11
CA GLY A 133 -6.95 0.62 15.45
C GLY A 133 -8.47 0.42 15.58
N THR A 134 -9.23 0.54 14.49
CA THR A 134 -10.70 0.31 14.49
C THR A 134 -11.04 -1.15 14.18
N THR A 135 -12.28 -1.53 14.48
CA THR A 135 -12.88 -2.83 14.11
C THR A 135 -14.04 -2.67 13.13
N THR A 136 -14.31 -1.44 12.72
CA THR A 136 -15.39 -1.03 11.83
C THR A 136 -15.10 -1.36 10.35
N ALA A 137 -16.09 -1.19 9.48
CA ALA A 137 -15.94 -1.43 8.04
C ALA A 137 -14.84 -0.55 7.43
N TYR A 138 -14.78 0.72 7.83
CA TYR A 138 -13.76 1.69 7.41
C TYR A 138 -12.98 2.20 8.62
N SER A 139 -11.84 2.82 8.41
CA SER A 139 -11.03 3.43 9.47
C SER A 139 -11.72 4.60 10.21
N PHE A 140 -12.79 5.13 9.63
CA PHE A 140 -13.58 6.24 10.17
C PHE A 140 -14.96 5.81 10.74
N GLY A 141 -15.28 4.52 10.75
CA GLY A 141 -16.54 3.97 11.25
C GLY A 141 -17.26 3.10 10.23
N ASP A 142 -18.59 2.92 10.41
CA ASP A 142 -19.43 2.08 9.55
C ASP A 142 -20.32 2.88 8.59
N ASP A 143 -20.37 4.21 8.71
CA ASP A 143 -21.19 5.05 7.85
C ASP A 143 -20.52 5.34 6.51
N GLU A 144 -20.91 4.61 5.47
CA GLU A 144 -20.38 4.78 4.12
C GLU A 144 -20.62 6.17 3.51
N LYS A 145 -21.56 6.96 4.04
CA LYS A 145 -21.81 8.33 3.56
C LYS A 145 -20.62 9.26 3.80
N LEU A 146 -19.75 8.90 4.76
CA LEU A 146 -18.53 9.64 5.05
C LEU A 146 -17.36 9.27 4.10
N LEU A 147 -17.50 8.21 3.30
CA LEU A 147 -16.42 7.70 2.43
C LEU A 147 -15.86 8.77 1.50
N GLY A 148 -16.71 9.67 1.01
CA GLY A 148 -16.29 10.77 0.14
C GLY A 148 -15.29 11.75 0.75
N ASP A 149 -15.18 11.79 2.07
CA ASP A 149 -14.19 12.59 2.78
C ASP A 149 -12.81 11.92 2.86
N PHE A 150 -12.76 10.58 2.75
CA PHE A 150 -11.58 9.77 3.02
C PHE A 150 -10.99 9.08 1.79
N GLY A 151 -11.76 8.94 0.71
CA GLY A 151 -11.31 8.21 -0.47
C GLY A 151 -12.00 8.61 -1.77
N TRP A 152 -11.47 8.06 -2.87
CA TRP A 152 -11.99 8.22 -4.22
C TRP A 152 -12.63 6.92 -4.70
N PHE A 153 -13.89 6.99 -5.13
CA PHE A 153 -14.69 5.84 -5.55
C PHE A 153 -15.72 6.29 -6.60
N THR A 154 -16.52 5.37 -7.13
CA THR A 154 -17.52 5.69 -8.17
C THR A 154 -18.47 6.83 -7.83
N GLY A 155 -18.66 7.13 -6.53
CA GLY A 155 -19.55 8.20 -6.09
C GLY A 155 -18.97 9.61 -6.24
N ASN A 156 -17.64 9.76 -6.38
CA ASN A 156 -16.99 11.08 -6.38
C ASN A 156 -15.79 11.21 -7.32
N ALA A 157 -15.37 10.14 -8.01
CA ALA A 157 -14.16 10.14 -8.82
C ALA A 157 -14.36 10.61 -10.27
N ALA A 158 -15.61 10.72 -10.75
CA ALA A 158 -15.88 11.05 -12.15
C ALA A 158 -15.19 12.33 -12.60
N GLY A 159 -14.28 12.21 -13.58
CA GLY A 159 -13.52 13.33 -14.14
C GLY A 159 -12.40 13.88 -13.25
N ASN A 160 -12.09 13.19 -12.13
CA ASN A 160 -11.01 13.57 -11.22
C ASN A 160 -9.86 12.57 -11.29
N ASP A 161 -8.65 13.09 -11.37
CA ASP A 161 -7.40 12.36 -11.17
C ASP A 161 -6.49 13.26 -10.32
N PRO A 162 -6.75 13.30 -8.99
CA PRO A 162 -6.14 14.27 -8.10
C PRO A 162 -4.71 13.85 -7.68
N PRO A 163 -3.92 14.80 -7.14
CA PRO A 163 -2.73 14.43 -6.39
C PRO A 163 -3.07 13.54 -5.19
N VAL A 164 -2.13 12.67 -4.79
CA VAL A 164 -2.25 11.88 -3.56
C VAL A 164 -2.45 12.76 -2.33
N GLY A 165 -3.23 12.29 -1.35
CA GLY A 165 -3.40 12.98 -0.06
C GLY A 165 -4.37 14.16 -0.06
N VAL A 166 -5.25 14.27 -1.05
CA VAL A 166 -6.27 15.35 -1.10
C VAL A 166 -7.41 15.10 -0.10
N LYS A 167 -7.72 13.84 0.19
CA LYS A 167 -8.76 13.45 1.14
C LYS A 167 -8.24 13.44 2.58
N LYS A 168 -9.11 13.18 3.56
CA LYS A 168 -8.72 13.05 4.97
C LYS A 168 -7.93 11.76 5.20
N PRO A 169 -6.89 11.79 6.06
CA PRO A 169 -6.17 10.59 6.45
C PRO A 169 -6.96 9.76 7.48
N ASN A 170 -6.59 8.49 7.64
CA ASN A 170 -7.01 7.72 8.80
C ASN A 170 -6.34 8.22 10.10
N ALA A 171 -6.69 7.65 11.25
CA ALA A 171 -6.19 8.06 12.57
C ALA A 171 -4.64 7.91 12.73
N TRP A 172 -3.99 7.16 11.84
CA TRP A 172 -2.54 7.00 11.84
C TRP A 172 -1.83 7.94 10.86
N GLY A 173 -2.58 8.77 10.13
CA GLY A 173 -2.03 9.76 9.20
C GLY A 173 -1.75 9.19 7.81
N LEU A 174 -2.43 8.12 7.41
CA LEU A 174 -2.32 7.50 6.09
C LEU A 174 -3.51 7.92 5.23
N TYR A 175 -3.23 8.34 4.02
CA TYR A 175 -4.18 8.89 3.07
C TYR A 175 -4.56 7.86 2.00
N ASP A 176 -5.71 8.05 1.37
CA ASP A 176 -6.19 7.29 0.22
C ASP A 176 -6.29 5.76 0.48
N ILE A 177 -6.52 5.38 1.75
CA ILE A 177 -6.61 3.97 2.18
C ILE A 177 -7.92 3.30 1.70
N HIS A 178 -8.98 4.08 1.55
CA HIS A 178 -10.31 3.60 1.17
C HIS A 178 -10.66 4.09 -0.24
N GLY A 179 -9.92 3.58 -1.25
CA GLY A 179 -10.11 3.93 -2.65
C GLY A 179 -8.94 4.69 -3.23
N TYR A 180 -9.12 5.29 -4.38
CA TYR A 180 -8.17 5.82 -5.33
C TYR A 180 -7.56 4.70 -6.17
N LEU A 181 -6.55 3.95 -5.72
CA LEU A 181 -6.09 2.75 -6.44
C LEU A 181 -6.11 1.50 -5.54
N TRP A 182 -6.33 0.34 -6.13
CA TRP A 182 -5.98 -0.92 -5.53
C TRP A 182 -4.48 -0.99 -5.30
N GLU A 183 -4.07 -1.45 -4.12
CA GLU A 183 -2.66 -1.52 -3.72
C GLU A 183 -2.16 -2.97 -3.70
N TRP A 184 -1.06 -3.25 -4.41
CA TRP A 184 -0.40 -4.55 -4.40
C TRP A 184 0.09 -4.94 -3.01
N CYS A 185 -0.25 -6.16 -2.56
CA CYS A 185 0.34 -6.84 -1.41
C CYS A 185 1.25 -7.99 -1.84
N THR A 186 2.18 -8.37 -0.98
CA THR A 186 3.16 -9.45 -1.26
C THR A 186 2.49 -10.82 -1.35
N ASP A 187 1.37 -11.01 -0.64
CA ASP A 187 0.65 -12.29 -0.51
C ASP A 187 0.16 -12.81 -1.86
N THR A 188 0.24 -14.14 -2.03
CA THR A 188 -0.22 -14.80 -3.25
C THR A 188 -1.73 -14.94 -3.34
N GLY A 189 -2.42 -14.74 -2.22
CA GLY A 189 -3.86 -14.91 -2.11
C GLY A 189 -4.26 -16.38 -1.86
N SER A 190 -5.30 -16.53 -1.07
CA SER A 190 -5.98 -17.80 -0.79
C SER A 190 -7.48 -17.52 -0.74
N VAL A 191 -8.29 -18.52 -1.03
CA VAL A 191 -9.76 -18.42 -1.00
C VAL A 191 -10.33 -18.16 0.40
N SER A 192 -9.52 -18.36 1.44
CA SER A 192 -9.88 -18.12 2.84
C SER A 192 -8.63 -17.83 3.67
N TYR A 193 -8.82 -17.45 4.95
CA TYR A 193 -7.76 -17.22 5.91
C TYR A 193 -7.44 -18.41 6.84
N GLU A 194 -7.92 -19.62 6.53
CA GLU A 194 -7.68 -20.80 7.38
C GLU A 194 -6.20 -21.08 7.66
N SER A 195 -5.35 -20.86 6.68
CA SER A 195 -3.88 -21.03 6.78
C SER A 195 -3.11 -19.72 6.78
N ALA A 196 -3.77 -18.60 7.03
CA ALA A 196 -3.10 -17.29 7.03
C ALA A 196 -2.10 -17.18 8.19
N PRO A 197 -0.93 -16.56 7.97
CA PRO A 197 0.02 -16.26 9.03
C PRO A 197 -0.59 -15.36 10.10
N LYS A 198 -0.15 -15.54 11.36
CA LYS A 198 -0.65 -14.78 12.52
C LYS A 198 0.39 -13.84 13.12
N ASP A 199 1.51 -13.66 12.43
CA ASP A 199 2.69 -12.89 12.86
C ASP A 199 2.99 -11.67 11.98
N GLY A 200 2.09 -11.34 11.06
CA GLY A 200 2.27 -10.23 10.13
C GLY A 200 3.05 -10.59 8.85
N SER A 201 3.58 -11.79 8.73
CA SER A 201 4.25 -12.24 7.51
C SER A 201 3.27 -12.47 6.36
N ALA A 202 3.78 -12.39 5.12
CA ALA A 202 2.98 -12.66 3.93
C ALA A 202 2.73 -14.15 3.72
N GLN A 203 1.52 -14.51 3.30
CA GLN A 203 1.18 -15.86 2.88
C GLN A 203 1.67 -16.13 1.45
N ILE A 204 2.71 -16.94 1.30
CA ILE A 204 3.35 -17.22 0.01
C ILE A 204 3.17 -18.67 -0.40
N ASN A 205 2.52 -18.88 -1.55
CA ASN A 205 2.54 -20.14 -2.29
C ASN A 205 3.43 -19.94 -3.54
N GLN A 206 4.55 -20.64 -3.58
CA GLN A 206 5.55 -20.51 -4.67
C GLN A 206 5.00 -20.85 -6.06
N ASN A 207 3.94 -21.65 -6.14
CA ASN A 207 3.31 -22.04 -7.40
C ASN A 207 2.18 -21.10 -7.84
N ALA A 208 1.73 -20.17 -6.99
CA ALA A 208 0.65 -19.26 -7.32
C ALA A 208 1.12 -18.16 -8.28
N LYS A 209 0.30 -17.93 -9.31
CA LYS A 209 0.47 -16.81 -10.25
C LYS A 209 -0.38 -15.60 -9.90
N THR A 210 -0.98 -15.62 -8.72
CA THR A 210 -1.88 -14.57 -8.25
C THR A 210 -1.23 -13.73 -7.15
N ARG A 211 -1.79 -12.54 -6.91
CA ARG A 211 -1.44 -11.64 -5.80
C ARG A 211 -2.69 -11.00 -5.25
N VAL A 212 -2.57 -10.52 -4.02
CA VAL A 212 -3.63 -9.79 -3.34
C VAL A 212 -3.54 -8.31 -3.65
N LEU A 213 -4.70 -7.71 -3.90
CA LEU A 213 -4.92 -6.28 -3.94
C LEU A 213 -5.83 -5.86 -2.77
N ARG A 214 -5.58 -4.68 -2.24
CA ARG A 214 -6.34 -4.11 -1.12
C ARG A 214 -6.71 -2.66 -1.39
N GLY A 215 -7.73 -2.13 -0.67
CA GLY A 215 -8.12 -0.71 -0.66
C GLY A 215 -9.33 -0.36 -1.48
N GLY A 216 -9.59 -1.08 -2.56
CA GLY A 216 -10.55 -0.65 -3.58
C GLY A 216 -9.98 0.47 -4.44
N SER A 217 -10.76 0.94 -5.41
CA SER A 217 -10.32 1.96 -6.34
C SER A 217 -11.41 2.96 -6.70
N TRP A 218 -11.03 3.98 -7.45
CA TRP A 218 -11.94 4.97 -8.02
C TRP A 218 -13.04 4.35 -8.92
N LYS A 219 -12.85 3.13 -9.43
CA LYS A 219 -13.81 2.37 -10.24
C LYS A 219 -14.82 1.57 -9.42
N ASP A 220 -14.63 1.47 -8.10
CA ASP A 220 -15.39 0.56 -7.26
C ASP A 220 -16.48 1.27 -6.44
N LYS A 221 -17.49 0.48 -6.02
CA LYS A 221 -18.52 0.92 -5.08
C LYS A 221 -18.00 0.79 -3.63
N ALA A 222 -18.61 1.52 -2.71
CA ALA A 222 -18.22 1.62 -1.30
C ALA A 222 -17.96 0.26 -0.61
N ASN A 223 -18.76 -0.76 -0.92
CA ASN A 223 -18.61 -2.10 -0.34
C ASN A 223 -17.27 -2.80 -0.64
N LYS A 224 -16.52 -2.36 -1.65
CA LYS A 224 -15.19 -2.87 -1.96
C LYS A 224 -14.05 -2.06 -1.34
N LEU A 225 -14.37 -0.92 -0.73
CA LEU A 225 -13.39 -0.03 -0.12
C LEU A 225 -13.26 -0.23 1.40
N THR A 226 -13.85 -1.29 1.94
CA THR A 226 -13.75 -1.60 3.38
C THR A 226 -12.34 -2.07 3.74
N SER A 227 -11.96 -1.91 5.01
CA SER A 227 -10.65 -2.33 5.52
C SER A 227 -10.36 -3.81 5.30
N SER A 228 -11.39 -4.67 5.29
CA SER A 228 -11.24 -6.13 5.13
C SER A 228 -11.33 -6.62 3.69
N TYR A 229 -11.92 -5.81 2.77
CA TYR A 229 -12.13 -6.29 1.40
C TYR A 229 -10.80 -6.57 0.69
N ARG A 230 -10.75 -7.73 0.05
CA ARG A 230 -9.57 -8.21 -0.68
C ARG A 230 -9.95 -8.63 -2.10
N TYR A 231 -9.00 -8.48 -3.00
CA TYR A 231 -9.15 -8.92 -4.38
C TYR A 231 -7.93 -9.75 -4.80
N ILE A 232 -8.16 -10.91 -5.38
CA ILE A 232 -7.09 -11.82 -5.82
C ILE A 232 -7.07 -11.77 -7.34
N VAL A 233 -5.93 -11.40 -7.91
CA VAL A 233 -5.76 -11.18 -9.34
C VAL A 233 -4.49 -11.84 -9.86
N PRO A 234 -4.36 -12.09 -11.18
CA PRO A 234 -3.10 -12.47 -11.79
C PRO A 234 -1.99 -11.45 -11.49
N ALA A 235 -0.77 -11.91 -11.22
CA ALA A 235 0.37 -11.04 -10.89
C ALA A 235 0.83 -10.15 -12.07
N GLU A 236 0.48 -10.56 -13.29
CA GLU A 236 0.74 -9.82 -14.53
C GLU A 236 -0.32 -8.75 -14.85
N LEU A 237 -1.38 -8.62 -14.05
CA LEU A 237 -2.40 -7.59 -14.26
C LEU A 237 -1.76 -6.19 -14.31
N THR A 238 -2.12 -5.42 -15.32
CA THR A 238 -1.94 -3.97 -15.37
C THR A 238 -3.33 -3.33 -15.55
N ASP A 239 -3.63 -2.30 -14.80
CA ASP A 239 -4.93 -1.60 -14.85
C ASP A 239 -4.75 -0.18 -14.34
N ASP A 240 -5.49 0.78 -14.90
CA ASP A 240 -5.47 2.19 -14.52
C ASP A 240 -6.13 2.46 -13.14
N ALA A 241 -6.50 1.40 -12.43
CA ALA A 241 -7.02 1.44 -11.06
C ALA A 241 -6.13 0.64 -10.08
N VAL A 242 -4.90 0.25 -10.48
CA VAL A 242 -3.98 -0.55 -9.67
C VAL A 242 -2.63 0.13 -9.54
N GLY A 243 -2.20 0.36 -8.31
CA GLY A 243 -0.94 0.98 -7.93
C GLY A 243 -0.27 0.28 -6.74
N LEU A 244 0.49 1.03 -5.96
CA LEU A 244 1.21 0.47 -4.81
C LEU A 244 1.42 1.50 -3.71
N ARG A 245 1.51 1.00 -2.47
CA ARG A 245 2.02 1.71 -1.28
C ARG A 245 3.22 0.95 -0.74
N CYS A 246 4.20 1.66 -0.23
CA CYS A 246 5.44 1.05 0.25
C CYS A 246 5.51 0.93 1.76
N ILE A 247 6.20 -0.11 2.20
CA ILE A 247 6.73 -0.29 3.55
C ILE A 247 8.23 -0.05 3.50
N LEU A 248 8.78 0.64 4.52
CA LEU A 248 10.21 0.67 4.81
C LEU A 248 10.45 -0.15 6.08
N THR A 249 11.33 -1.14 6.02
CA THR A 249 11.66 -1.95 7.18
C THR A 249 12.49 -1.16 8.20
N THR A 250 12.45 -1.56 9.48
CA THR A 250 13.27 -0.96 10.54
C THR A 250 14.65 -1.61 10.69
N LYS A 251 14.79 -2.79 10.11
CA LYS A 251 16.06 -3.57 10.11
C LYS A 251 16.20 -4.30 8.79
#